data_239eb75e85c256ae9a7e5114b5d7b2b6
#
_entry.id   239eb75e85c256ae9a7e5114b5d7b2b6
#
_cell.length_a   1.000
_cell.length_b   1.000
_cell.length_c   1.000
_cell.angle_alpha   90.00
_cell.angle_beta   90.00
_cell.angle_gamma   90.00
#
_symmetry.space_group_name_H-M   'P 1'
#
loop_
_entity.id
_entity.type
_entity.pdbx_description
1 polymer ?
#
loop_
_entity_poly.entity_id
_entity_poly.type
_entity_poly.pdbx_seq_one_letter_code
_entity_poly.pdbx_strand_id
1 'polypeptide(L)'
;MKAYFSIIVFAVLALSSFVTGTGNYIDAKERIASDLNRALVRALAEKGGEWVTEDTVRVCRQLQAQSTDVVAMLIRDDCFTKSLSIPELRGRSYVSFAVVPQGGKGAFEWSDAAGVSGDTVLLKPGMAQADDVEVAFRGNADCSFATVLGLSDQRLPVSLMIAAMLWGVLSILYMRRHGANRMTKAYGIAIGGLRFDTVSNAFYNAGNEEIRFTPMQHELMRMFFRADGHKLSKDEICSALWPGKPDASETLYTLIRRLKQVIEPNTGIRIESERGRAYRLTADVSQMSGSCQQ
;
A
#
# COMPACT_ATOMS: atom_id res chain seq x y z
N MET A 1 -1.37 16.44 -13.89
CA MET A 1 -2.07 15.13 -13.99
C MET A 1 -3.17 15.09 -12.94
N LYS A 2 -4.34 14.56 -13.25
CA LYS A 2 -5.43 14.43 -12.26
C LYS A 2 -4.98 13.40 -11.21
N ALA A 3 -5.17 13.66 -9.92
CA ALA A 3 -4.76 12.78 -8.81
C ALA A 3 -5.25 11.33 -9.00
N TYR A 4 -6.45 11.17 -9.55
CA TYR A 4 -7.06 9.87 -9.86
C TYR A 4 -6.23 9.00 -10.81
N PHE A 5 -5.56 9.59 -11.82
CA PHE A 5 -4.73 8.83 -12.76
C PHE A 5 -3.54 8.17 -12.05
N SER A 6 -2.90 8.88 -11.13
CA SER A 6 -1.77 8.33 -10.39
C SER A 6 -2.17 7.21 -9.44
N ILE A 7 -3.35 7.32 -8.81
CA ILE A 7 -3.91 6.27 -7.94
C ILE A 7 -4.22 5.02 -8.77
N ILE A 8 -4.80 5.19 -9.96
CA ILE A 8 -5.13 4.06 -10.86
C ILE A 8 -3.85 3.33 -11.28
N VAL A 9 -2.81 4.06 -11.70
CA VAL A 9 -1.53 3.45 -12.10
C VAL A 9 -0.91 2.67 -10.96
N PHE A 10 -0.87 3.24 -9.75
CA PHE A 10 -0.38 2.55 -8.55
C PHE A 10 -1.19 1.28 -8.27
N ALA A 11 -2.52 1.37 -8.30
CA ALA A 11 -3.40 0.23 -8.04
C ALA A 11 -3.21 -0.89 -9.07
N VAL A 12 -3.07 -0.56 -10.37
CA VAL A 12 -2.82 -1.55 -11.42
C VAL A 12 -1.48 -2.25 -11.22
N LEU A 13 -0.40 -1.53 -10.92
CA LEU A 13 0.90 -2.11 -10.69
C LEU A 13 0.91 -3.01 -9.44
N ALA A 14 0.30 -2.57 -8.34
CA ALA A 14 0.20 -3.34 -7.12
C ALA A 14 -0.63 -4.62 -7.31
N LEU A 15 -1.78 -4.51 -7.99
CA LEU A 15 -2.64 -5.66 -8.29
C LEU A 15 -1.92 -6.66 -9.22
N SER A 16 -1.24 -6.18 -10.25
CA SER A 16 -0.46 -7.04 -11.16
C SER A 16 0.66 -7.77 -10.41
N SER A 17 1.35 -7.09 -9.49
CA SER A 17 2.36 -7.73 -8.63
C SER A 17 1.76 -8.84 -7.76
N PHE A 18 0.61 -8.59 -7.16
CA PHE A 18 -0.09 -9.57 -6.32
C PHE A 18 -0.54 -10.78 -7.12
N VAL A 19 -1.19 -10.58 -8.27
CA VAL A 19 -1.66 -11.66 -9.15
C VAL A 19 -0.50 -12.51 -9.65
N THR A 20 0.59 -11.88 -10.11
CA THR A 20 1.77 -12.61 -10.58
C THR A 20 2.45 -13.36 -9.44
N GLY A 21 2.53 -12.76 -8.25
CA GLY A 21 3.12 -13.41 -7.06
C GLY A 21 2.35 -14.64 -6.60
N THR A 22 1.02 -14.56 -6.58
CA THR A 22 0.17 -15.72 -6.25
C THR A 22 0.24 -16.80 -7.31
N GLY A 23 0.27 -16.44 -8.59
CA GLY A 23 0.45 -17.38 -9.69
C GLY A 23 1.77 -18.16 -9.55
N ASN A 24 2.89 -17.46 -9.37
CA ASN A 24 4.21 -18.07 -9.20
C ASN A 24 4.28 -18.98 -7.94
N TYR A 25 3.56 -18.63 -6.88
CA TYR A 25 3.46 -19.47 -5.69
C TYR A 25 2.69 -20.78 -5.97
N ILE A 26 1.59 -20.72 -6.70
CA ILE A 26 0.82 -21.89 -7.10
C ILE A 26 1.65 -22.78 -8.02
N ASP A 27 2.30 -22.20 -9.03
CA ASP A 27 3.20 -22.92 -9.94
C ASP A 27 4.36 -23.62 -9.19
N ALA A 28 4.90 -22.98 -8.15
CA ALA A 28 5.93 -23.60 -7.32
C ALA A 28 5.39 -24.80 -6.54
N LYS A 29 4.16 -24.72 -6.00
CA LYS A 29 3.49 -25.87 -5.36
C LYS A 29 3.29 -27.03 -6.32
N GLU A 30 2.82 -26.76 -7.53
CA GLU A 30 2.62 -27.79 -8.56
C GLU A 30 3.95 -28.44 -8.98
N ARG A 31 5.01 -27.65 -9.12
CA ARG A 31 6.36 -28.19 -9.40
C ARG A 31 6.87 -29.09 -8.30
N ILE A 32 6.66 -28.71 -7.03
CA ILE A 32 7.02 -29.54 -5.87
C ILE A 32 6.21 -30.84 -5.88
N ALA A 33 4.89 -30.77 -6.06
CA ALA A 33 4.02 -31.94 -6.14
C ALA A 33 4.42 -32.88 -7.29
N SER A 34 4.72 -32.32 -8.47
CA SER A 34 5.18 -33.09 -9.63
C SER A 34 6.54 -33.77 -9.37
N ASP A 35 7.46 -33.10 -8.68
CA ASP A 35 8.76 -33.69 -8.32
C ASP A 35 8.60 -34.82 -7.31
N LEU A 36 7.75 -34.65 -6.30
CA LEU A 36 7.39 -35.67 -5.34
C LEU A 36 6.79 -36.90 -6.02
N ASN A 37 5.85 -36.70 -6.96
CA ASN A 37 5.23 -37.80 -7.73
C ASN A 37 6.27 -38.56 -8.55
N ARG A 38 7.15 -37.85 -9.24
CA ARG A 38 8.19 -38.48 -10.05
C ARG A 38 9.20 -39.26 -9.21
N ALA A 39 9.58 -38.69 -8.06
CA ALA A 39 10.45 -39.39 -7.12
C ALA A 39 9.80 -40.61 -6.49
N LEU A 40 8.50 -40.50 -6.15
CA LEU A 40 7.71 -41.60 -5.60
C LEU A 40 7.61 -42.79 -6.59
N VAL A 41 7.25 -42.52 -7.85
CA VAL A 41 7.16 -43.55 -8.89
C VAL A 41 8.49 -44.24 -9.10
N ARG A 42 9.60 -43.54 -9.11
CA ARG A 42 10.95 -44.10 -9.22
C ARG A 42 11.30 -44.98 -8.02
N ALA A 43 11.06 -44.48 -6.81
CA ALA A 43 11.34 -45.21 -5.59
C ALA A 43 10.47 -46.50 -5.46
N LEU A 44 9.18 -46.43 -5.87
CA LEU A 44 8.31 -47.58 -5.91
C LEU A 44 8.75 -48.60 -6.94
N ALA A 45 9.25 -48.19 -8.10
CA ALA A 45 9.80 -49.09 -9.12
C ALA A 45 11.07 -49.82 -8.64
N GLU A 46 11.89 -49.17 -7.81
CA GLU A 46 13.17 -49.67 -7.33
C GLU A 46 13.03 -50.51 -6.05
N LYS A 47 12.19 -50.07 -5.11
CA LYS A 47 12.06 -50.64 -3.74
C LYS A 47 10.64 -50.88 -3.27
N GLY A 48 9.65 -50.76 -4.11
CA GLY A 48 8.23 -50.87 -3.69
C GLY A 48 7.88 -52.18 -2.98
N GLY A 49 8.53 -53.30 -3.35
CA GLY A 49 8.35 -54.60 -2.70
C GLY A 49 9.00 -54.69 -1.31
N GLU A 50 10.01 -53.86 -1.00
CA GLU A 50 10.66 -53.85 0.31
C GLU A 50 9.86 -53.02 1.35
N TRP A 51 9.13 -51.99 0.89
CA TRP A 51 8.37 -51.11 1.79
C TRP A 51 7.13 -51.74 2.36
N VAL A 52 6.53 -52.70 1.64
CA VAL A 52 5.29 -53.36 2.03
C VAL A 52 5.53 -54.83 2.21
N THR A 53 5.83 -55.21 3.44
CA THR A 53 5.90 -56.63 3.85
C THR A 53 4.53 -57.14 4.35
N GLU A 54 4.33 -58.45 4.37
CA GLU A 54 3.09 -59.04 4.92
C GLU A 54 2.81 -58.62 6.36
N ASP A 55 3.86 -58.50 7.18
CA ASP A 55 3.74 -58.05 8.56
C ASP A 55 3.32 -56.56 8.63
N THR A 56 3.84 -55.73 7.74
CA THR A 56 3.44 -54.30 7.67
C THR A 56 1.98 -54.14 7.31
N VAL A 57 1.49 -54.90 6.33
CA VAL A 57 0.06 -54.90 5.95
C VAL A 57 -0.81 -55.39 7.09
N ARG A 58 -0.39 -56.47 7.79
CA ARG A 58 -1.12 -57.02 8.95
C ARG A 58 -1.26 -55.99 10.08
N VAL A 59 -0.17 -55.33 10.43
CA VAL A 59 -0.15 -54.27 11.47
C VAL A 59 -1.03 -53.08 11.06
N CYS A 60 -0.93 -52.60 9.82
CA CYS A 60 -1.79 -51.55 9.31
C CYS A 60 -3.28 -51.89 9.44
N ARG A 61 -3.66 -53.13 9.04
CA ARG A 61 -5.06 -53.61 9.18
C ARG A 61 -5.53 -53.65 10.63
N GLN A 62 -4.70 -54.11 11.54
CA GLN A 62 -5.05 -54.14 12.97
C GLN A 62 -5.25 -52.73 13.53
N LEU A 63 -4.37 -51.80 13.17
CA LEU A 63 -4.50 -50.39 13.61
C LEU A 63 -5.73 -49.73 12.97
N GLN A 64 -5.98 -49.99 11.70
CA GLN A 64 -7.13 -49.44 10.99
C GLN A 64 -8.47 -50.00 11.58
N ALA A 65 -8.51 -51.25 12.03
CA ALA A 65 -9.69 -51.83 12.68
C ALA A 65 -9.99 -51.20 14.04
N GLN A 66 -9.02 -50.58 14.69
CA GLN A 66 -9.16 -49.91 15.98
C GLN A 66 -9.38 -48.39 15.84
N SER A 67 -9.21 -47.82 14.65
CA SER A 67 -9.35 -46.41 14.39
C SER A 67 -10.51 -46.15 13.43
N THR A 68 -11.23 -45.03 13.69
CA THR A 68 -12.29 -44.54 12.80
C THR A 68 -11.66 -43.77 11.61
N ASP A 69 -10.48 -43.22 11.82
CA ASP A 69 -9.73 -42.43 10.84
C ASP A 69 -8.72 -43.31 10.09
N VAL A 70 -8.31 -42.87 8.91
CA VAL A 70 -7.32 -43.58 8.10
C VAL A 70 -5.96 -43.56 8.81
N VAL A 71 -5.44 -44.77 9.07
CA VAL A 71 -4.09 -44.93 9.64
C VAL A 71 -3.07 -44.88 8.53
N ALA A 72 -2.35 -43.76 8.44
CA ALA A 72 -1.23 -43.61 7.53
C ALA A 72 0.10 -43.83 8.24
N MET A 73 0.94 -44.65 7.66
CA MET A 73 2.32 -44.84 8.12
C MET A 73 3.28 -43.96 7.32
N LEU A 74 4.30 -43.46 8.00
CA LEU A 74 5.32 -42.60 7.42
C LEU A 74 6.62 -43.38 7.22
N ILE A 75 7.20 -43.28 6.03
CA ILE A 75 8.50 -43.86 5.68
C ILE A 75 9.44 -42.72 5.25
N ARG A 76 10.61 -42.66 5.82
CA ARG A 76 11.72 -41.87 5.31
C ARG A 76 12.72 -42.82 4.66
N ASP A 77 12.80 -42.78 3.35
CA ASP A 77 13.70 -43.61 2.58
C ASP A 77 14.69 -42.78 1.77
N ASP A 78 15.94 -43.23 1.78
CA ASP A 78 17.03 -42.54 1.09
C ASP A 78 16.88 -42.58 -0.45
N CYS A 79 16.28 -43.64 -0.99
CA CYS A 79 16.05 -43.76 -2.42
C CYS A 79 15.05 -42.70 -2.90
N PHE A 80 13.95 -42.52 -2.16
CA PHE A 80 12.96 -41.48 -2.43
C PHE A 80 13.59 -40.08 -2.34
N THR A 81 14.31 -39.81 -1.25
CA THR A 81 14.90 -38.45 -1.04
C THR A 81 16.00 -38.13 -2.04
N LYS A 82 16.82 -39.14 -2.46
CA LYS A 82 17.84 -38.96 -3.50
C LYS A 82 17.24 -38.77 -4.90
N SER A 83 16.05 -39.32 -5.15
CA SER A 83 15.33 -39.20 -6.42
C SER A 83 14.68 -37.82 -6.63
N LEU A 84 14.63 -36.98 -5.59
CA LEU A 84 14.11 -35.63 -5.70
C LEU A 84 15.08 -34.71 -6.45
N SER A 85 14.54 -33.98 -7.44
CA SER A 85 15.30 -33.02 -8.23
C SER A 85 15.59 -31.74 -7.45
N ILE A 86 14.75 -31.37 -6.50
CA ILE A 86 14.86 -30.17 -5.67
C ILE A 86 15.62 -30.51 -4.37
N PRO A 87 16.90 -30.03 -4.23
CA PRO A 87 17.74 -30.41 -3.10
C PRO A 87 17.19 -29.99 -1.73
N GLU A 88 16.50 -28.86 -1.70
CA GLU A 88 15.94 -28.26 -0.49
C GLU A 88 14.84 -29.12 0.16
N LEU A 89 14.23 -30.01 -0.63
CA LEU A 89 13.17 -30.91 -0.17
C LEU A 89 13.71 -32.19 0.46
N ARG A 90 14.95 -32.60 0.17
CA ARG A 90 15.51 -33.92 0.57
C ARG A 90 15.43 -34.19 2.06
N GLY A 91 15.68 -33.17 2.89
CA GLY A 91 15.64 -33.32 4.35
C GLY A 91 14.24 -33.23 4.98
N ARG A 92 13.23 -32.85 4.20
CA ARG A 92 11.87 -32.56 4.66
C ARG A 92 10.80 -33.41 4.00
N SER A 93 11.20 -34.35 3.13
CA SER A 93 10.29 -35.20 2.38
C SER A 93 10.19 -36.57 3.00
N TYR A 94 9.00 -37.16 2.91
CA TYR A 94 8.69 -38.51 3.37
C TYR A 94 7.58 -39.12 2.52
N VAL A 95 7.45 -40.43 2.56
CA VAL A 95 6.40 -41.15 1.91
C VAL A 95 5.39 -41.58 2.96
N SER A 96 4.12 -41.28 2.73
CA SER A 96 3.00 -41.84 3.51
C SER A 96 2.40 -42.98 2.74
N PHE A 97 2.06 -44.07 3.43
CA PHE A 97 1.28 -45.15 2.85
C PHE A 97 0.16 -45.57 3.80
N ALA A 98 -0.92 -46.05 3.20
CA ALA A 98 -2.08 -46.57 3.90
C ALA A 98 -2.68 -47.77 3.17
N VAL A 99 -3.28 -48.66 3.91
CA VAL A 99 -3.92 -49.84 3.36
C VAL A 99 -5.39 -49.52 3.10
N VAL A 100 -5.86 -49.71 1.86
CA VAL A 100 -7.20 -49.37 1.40
C VAL A 100 -7.90 -50.66 0.91
N PRO A 101 -9.15 -50.91 1.28
CA PRO A 101 -9.90 -52.04 0.73
C PRO A 101 -10.17 -51.84 -0.75
N GLN A 102 -10.15 -52.91 -1.54
CA GLN A 102 -10.39 -52.90 -2.99
C GLN A 102 -11.75 -52.25 -3.31
N GLY A 103 -11.76 -51.29 -4.20
CA GLY A 103 -13.00 -50.60 -4.61
C GLY A 103 -13.36 -49.35 -3.81
N GLY A 104 -12.61 -49.01 -2.77
CA GLY A 104 -12.86 -47.85 -1.92
C GLY A 104 -12.40 -46.50 -2.51
N LYS A 105 -12.43 -46.30 -3.82
CA LYS A 105 -12.00 -45.09 -4.51
C LYS A 105 -12.70 -43.77 -4.11
N GLY A 106 -13.77 -43.84 -3.30
CA GLY A 106 -14.58 -42.69 -2.95
C GLY A 106 -14.49 -42.20 -1.51
N ALA A 107 -13.77 -42.88 -0.63
CA ALA A 107 -13.83 -42.59 0.82
C ALA A 107 -12.46 -42.48 1.50
N PHE A 108 -11.37 -42.41 0.73
CA PHE A 108 -10.04 -42.32 1.30
C PHE A 108 -9.56 -40.86 1.30
N GLU A 109 -9.69 -40.20 2.43
CA GLU A 109 -9.08 -38.90 2.67
C GLU A 109 -7.80 -39.04 3.52
N TRP A 110 -6.71 -38.56 2.98
CA TRP A 110 -5.50 -38.44 3.77
C TRP A 110 -5.73 -37.40 4.87
N SER A 111 -5.33 -37.70 6.08
CA SER A 111 -5.20 -36.66 7.11
C SER A 111 -4.24 -35.56 6.57
N ASP A 112 -4.68 -34.30 6.61
CA ASP A 112 -3.95 -33.18 6.07
C ASP A 112 -2.52 -33.14 6.61
N ALA A 113 -1.56 -33.49 5.75
CA ALA A 113 -0.16 -33.31 6.03
C ALA A 113 0.17 -31.81 5.89
N ALA A 114 0.78 -31.22 6.92
CA ALA A 114 1.30 -29.87 6.85
C ALA A 114 2.32 -29.77 5.70
N GLY A 115 1.98 -29.02 4.63
CA GLY A 115 2.93 -28.81 3.54
C GLY A 115 2.36 -29.07 2.15
N VAL A 116 3.21 -29.56 1.25
CA VAL A 116 2.87 -29.90 -0.13
C VAL A 116 2.87 -31.43 -0.29
N SER A 117 1.80 -31.94 -0.86
CA SER A 117 1.64 -33.38 -1.11
C SER A 117 1.51 -33.63 -2.60
N GLY A 118 2.04 -34.77 -3.04
CA GLY A 118 1.83 -35.31 -4.38
C GLY A 118 0.52 -36.04 -4.53
N ASP A 119 0.33 -36.68 -5.69
CA ASP A 119 -0.81 -37.53 -5.99
C ASP A 119 -0.70 -38.88 -5.28
N THR A 120 -1.84 -39.53 -5.12
CA THR A 120 -1.91 -40.88 -4.53
C THR A 120 -1.64 -41.92 -5.60
N VAL A 121 -0.63 -42.77 -5.39
CA VAL A 121 -0.32 -43.91 -6.25
C VAL A 121 -0.80 -45.16 -5.56
N LEU A 122 -1.69 -45.93 -6.21
CA LEU A 122 -2.20 -47.22 -5.73
C LEU A 122 -1.34 -48.34 -6.27
N LEU A 123 -0.88 -49.22 -5.39
CA LEU A 123 -0.11 -50.39 -5.75
C LEU A 123 -0.85 -51.66 -5.19
N LYS A 124 -0.93 -52.68 -6.01
CA LYS A 124 -1.39 -53.99 -5.56
C LYS A 124 -0.19 -54.80 -5.06
N PRO A 125 -0.13 -55.16 -3.78
CA PRO A 125 0.95 -56.02 -3.32
C PRO A 125 0.78 -57.37 -3.97
N GLY A 126 1.84 -57.83 -4.67
CA GLY A 126 1.83 -59.16 -5.37
C GLY A 126 1.93 -60.35 -4.39
N MET A 127 1.23 -60.31 -3.26
CA MET A 127 1.29 -61.31 -2.19
C MET A 127 0.07 -62.21 -2.25
N ALA A 128 0.27 -63.53 -2.13
CA ALA A 128 -0.75 -64.55 -2.28
C ALA A 128 -1.92 -64.47 -1.27
N GLN A 129 -1.79 -63.70 -0.18
CA GLN A 129 -2.83 -63.51 0.84
C GLN A 129 -3.45 -62.11 0.86
N ALA A 130 -3.13 -61.23 -0.10
CA ALA A 130 -3.55 -59.85 -0.11
C ALA A 130 -4.35 -59.46 -1.37
N ASP A 131 -5.01 -60.41 -2.01
CA ASP A 131 -5.78 -60.20 -3.25
C ASP A 131 -6.87 -59.13 -3.16
N ASP A 132 -7.36 -58.84 -1.94
CA ASP A 132 -8.43 -57.87 -1.68
C ASP A 132 -7.97 -56.49 -1.18
N VAL A 133 -6.66 -56.17 -1.27
CA VAL A 133 -6.10 -54.96 -0.67
C VAL A 133 -5.25 -54.19 -1.64
N GLU A 134 -5.47 -52.89 -1.68
CA GLU A 134 -4.62 -51.92 -2.37
C GLU A 134 -3.83 -51.10 -1.34
N VAL A 135 -2.59 -50.81 -1.62
CA VAL A 135 -1.79 -49.90 -0.78
C VAL A 135 -1.65 -48.59 -1.50
N ALA A 136 -2.12 -47.53 -0.85
CA ALA A 136 -2.02 -46.16 -1.32
C ALA A 136 -0.72 -45.55 -0.83
N PHE A 137 0.07 -44.98 -1.72
CA PHE A 137 1.29 -44.27 -1.45
C PHE A 137 1.14 -42.79 -1.83
N ARG A 138 1.70 -41.91 -1.02
CA ARG A 138 1.73 -40.46 -1.30
C ARG A 138 3.07 -39.87 -0.87
N GLY A 139 3.73 -39.14 -1.77
CA GLY A 139 4.90 -38.35 -1.45
C GLY A 139 4.49 -37.05 -0.78
N ASN A 140 5.11 -36.73 0.33
CA ASN A 140 4.85 -35.49 1.08
C ASN A 140 6.14 -34.72 1.33
N ALA A 141 6.06 -33.41 1.38
CA ALA A 141 7.12 -32.52 1.80
C ALA A 141 6.62 -31.53 2.85
N ASP A 142 7.26 -31.51 3.98
CA ASP A 142 6.99 -30.51 5.04
C ASP A 142 7.56 -29.16 4.65
N CYS A 143 6.77 -28.40 3.92
CA CYS A 143 7.12 -27.11 3.36
C CYS A 143 6.30 -26.00 4.01
N SER A 144 6.96 -25.09 4.73
CA SER A 144 6.34 -23.86 5.17
C SER A 144 6.04 -22.93 3.99
N PHE A 145 5.13 -21.97 4.17
CA PHE A 145 4.86 -20.91 3.20
C PHE A 145 6.14 -20.23 2.70
N ALA A 146 7.07 -19.92 3.62
CA ALA A 146 8.33 -19.29 3.28
C ALA A 146 9.23 -20.18 2.41
N THR A 147 9.22 -21.49 2.61
CA THR A 147 9.99 -22.45 1.78
C THR A 147 9.45 -22.47 0.34
N VAL A 148 8.13 -22.56 0.17
CA VAL A 148 7.50 -22.54 -1.15
C VAL A 148 7.73 -21.19 -1.85
N LEU A 149 7.61 -20.08 -1.12
CA LEU A 149 7.87 -18.74 -1.64
C LEU A 149 9.34 -18.59 -2.09
N GLY A 150 10.29 -19.13 -1.33
CA GLY A 150 11.72 -19.13 -1.67
C GLY A 150 12.06 -19.94 -2.93
N LEU A 151 11.28 -20.99 -3.22
CA LEU A 151 11.41 -21.81 -4.44
C LEU A 151 10.66 -21.22 -5.64
N SER A 152 9.74 -20.26 -5.42
CA SER A 152 9.00 -19.57 -6.48
C SER A 152 9.81 -18.41 -7.08
N ASP A 153 9.64 -18.14 -8.36
CA ASP A 153 10.29 -17.00 -9.02
C ASP A 153 9.56 -15.69 -8.67
N GLN A 154 10.05 -15.01 -7.64
CA GLN A 154 9.49 -13.75 -7.15
C GLN A 154 10.12 -12.50 -7.79
N ARG A 155 10.99 -12.63 -8.81
CA ARG A 155 11.70 -11.49 -9.42
C ARG A 155 10.73 -10.48 -10.04
N LEU A 156 9.78 -10.96 -10.83
CA LEU A 156 8.77 -10.09 -11.47
C LEU A 156 7.82 -9.45 -10.46
N PRO A 157 7.17 -10.17 -9.54
CA PRO A 157 6.32 -9.54 -8.53
C PRO A 157 7.02 -8.47 -7.71
N VAL A 158 8.25 -8.76 -7.25
CA VAL A 158 9.05 -7.81 -6.46
C VAL A 158 9.41 -6.57 -7.27
N SER A 159 9.83 -6.72 -8.54
CA SER A 159 10.14 -5.57 -9.40
C SER A 159 8.92 -4.69 -9.66
N LEU A 160 7.74 -5.27 -9.87
CA LEU A 160 6.48 -4.53 -10.04
C LEU A 160 6.09 -3.79 -8.76
N MET A 161 6.28 -4.39 -7.59
CA MET A 161 6.02 -3.75 -6.31
C MET A 161 6.96 -2.56 -6.07
N ILE A 162 8.25 -2.70 -6.38
CA ILE A 162 9.22 -1.61 -6.30
C ILE A 162 8.83 -0.48 -7.25
N ALA A 163 8.45 -0.80 -8.48
CA ALA A 163 7.98 0.19 -9.45
C ALA A 163 6.72 0.93 -8.97
N ALA A 164 5.78 0.22 -8.36
CA ALA A 164 4.58 0.82 -7.76
C ALA A 164 4.94 1.78 -6.63
N MET A 165 5.85 1.40 -5.73
CA MET A 165 6.31 2.27 -4.64
C MET A 165 7.02 3.52 -5.15
N LEU A 166 7.93 3.37 -6.12
CA LEU A 166 8.63 4.51 -6.74
C LEU A 166 7.63 5.47 -7.40
N TRP A 167 6.65 4.94 -8.13
CA TRP A 167 5.58 5.74 -8.73
C TRP A 167 4.78 6.50 -7.67
N GLY A 168 4.43 5.84 -6.57
CA GLY A 168 3.72 6.46 -5.44
C GLY A 168 4.49 7.63 -4.84
N VAL A 169 5.77 7.41 -4.54
CA VAL A 169 6.65 8.45 -3.98
C VAL A 169 6.80 9.63 -4.95
N LEU A 170 7.10 9.36 -6.23
CA LEU A 170 7.23 10.40 -7.25
C LEU A 170 5.93 11.20 -7.41
N SER A 171 4.78 10.52 -7.37
CA SER A 171 3.46 11.15 -7.45
C SER A 171 3.20 12.08 -6.27
N ILE A 172 3.52 11.65 -5.04
CA ILE A 172 3.39 12.48 -3.83
C ILE A 172 4.30 13.70 -3.91
N LEU A 173 5.57 13.52 -4.29
CA LEU A 173 6.52 14.62 -4.45
C LEU A 173 6.08 15.61 -5.52
N TYR A 174 5.57 15.09 -6.65
CA TYR A 174 5.02 15.92 -7.72
C TYR A 174 3.80 16.72 -7.25
N MET A 175 2.87 16.09 -6.52
CA MET A 175 1.69 16.76 -5.98
C MET A 175 2.06 17.81 -4.93
N ARG A 176 3.03 17.54 -4.06
CA ARG A 176 3.54 18.53 -3.09
C ARG A 176 4.17 19.73 -3.78
N ARG A 177 5.03 19.53 -4.78
CA ARG A 177 5.65 20.62 -5.54
C ARG A 177 4.64 21.43 -6.34
N HIS A 178 3.66 20.79 -6.96
CA HIS A 178 2.65 21.48 -7.79
C HIS A 178 1.42 21.93 -6.99
N GLY A 179 1.14 21.33 -5.84
CA GLY A 179 0.12 21.78 -4.91
C GLY A 179 0.48 23.14 -4.29
N ALA A 180 1.73 23.32 -3.89
CA ALA A 180 2.21 24.62 -3.43
C ALA A 180 2.08 25.70 -4.50
N ASN A 181 2.34 25.38 -5.79
CA ASN A 181 2.17 26.31 -6.91
C ASN A 181 0.70 26.48 -7.36
N ARG A 182 -0.21 25.56 -7.03
CA ARG A 182 -1.63 25.71 -7.38
C ARG A 182 -2.39 26.57 -6.38
N MET A 183 -1.97 26.63 -5.14
CA MET A 183 -2.55 27.56 -4.17
C MET A 183 -2.28 29.02 -4.53
N THR A 184 -1.26 29.32 -5.35
CA THR A 184 -1.00 30.67 -5.86
C THR A 184 -1.90 31.08 -7.03
N LYS A 185 -2.65 30.19 -7.64
CA LYS A 185 -3.56 30.46 -8.77
C LYS A 185 -5.06 30.42 -8.44
N ALA A 186 -5.46 30.12 -7.21
CA ALA A 186 -6.84 30.21 -6.78
C ALA A 186 -7.17 31.67 -6.47
N TYR A 187 -7.84 32.35 -7.39
CA TYR A 187 -8.63 33.56 -7.25
C TYR A 187 -8.40 34.40 -5.97
N GLY A 188 -7.27 35.05 -5.88
CA GLY A 188 -6.98 35.99 -4.83
C GLY A 188 -6.21 37.17 -5.39
N ILE A 189 -6.65 38.38 -5.10
CA ILE A 189 -5.85 39.59 -5.38
C ILE A 189 -4.68 39.52 -4.44
N ALA A 190 -3.44 39.54 -4.96
CA ALA A 190 -2.22 39.51 -4.16
C ALA A 190 -1.48 40.82 -4.31
N ILE A 191 -1.09 41.45 -3.18
CA ILE A 191 -0.33 42.69 -3.12
C ILE A 191 0.79 42.48 -2.10
N GLY A 192 2.03 42.81 -2.45
CA GLY A 192 3.14 42.87 -1.49
C GLY A 192 3.28 41.65 -0.58
N GLY A 193 3.03 40.45 -1.13
CA GLY A 193 3.09 39.18 -0.35
C GLY A 193 1.84 38.88 0.49
N LEU A 194 0.82 39.73 0.50
CA LEU A 194 -0.48 39.45 1.13
C LEU A 194 -1.46 38.98 0.07
N ARG A 195 -2.13 37.87 0.34
CA ARG A 195 -3.16 37.26 -0.51
C ARG A 195 -4.51 37.24 0.20
N PHE A 196 -5.54 37.66 -0.48
CA PHE A 196 -6.93 37.50 -0.03
C PHE A 196 -7.57 36.32 -0.75
N ASP A 197 -8.03 35.33 0.00
CA ASP A 197 -8.80 34.20 -0.53
C ASP A 197 -10.29 34.50 -0.40
N THR A 198 -10.97 34.60 -1.52
CA THR A 198 -12.40 34.91 -1.58
C THR A 198 -13.28 33.76 -1.14
N VAL A 199 -12.79 32.52 -1.14
CA VAL A 199 -13.55 31.32 -0.75
C VAL A 199 -13.54 31.17 0.77
N SER A 200 -12.38 31.27 1.40
CA SER A 200 -12.25 31.20 2.87
C SER A 200 -12.51 32.54 3.55
N ASN A 201 -12.62 33.64 2.77
CA ASN A 201 -12.72 35.01 3.26
C ASN A 201 -11.61 35.36 4.27
N ALA A 202 -10.39 34.90 3.99
CA ALA A 202 -9.23 35.04 4.87
C ALA A 202 -8.02 35.63 4.13
N PHE A 203 -7.14 36.25 4.88
CA PHE A 203 -5.89 36.82 4.38
C PHE A 203 -4.70 35.96 4.77
N TYR A 204 -3.79 35.74 3.83
CA TYR A 204 -2.59 34.91 4.03
C TYR A 204 -1.34 35.70 3.67
N ASN A 205 -0.26 35.53 4.43
CA ASN A 205 1.04 36.07 4.11
C ASN A 205 1.77 35.26 3.03
N ALA A 206 2.96 35.69 2.62
CA ALA A 206 3.79 34.98 1.65
C ALA A 206 4.18 33.55 2.10
N GLY A 207 4.24 33.28 3.41
CA GLY A 207 4.47 31.99 4.02
C GLY A 207 3.23 31.10 4.06
N ASN A 208 2.08 31.54 3.52
CA ASN A 208 0.78 30.86 3.57
C ASN A 208 0.23 30.71 4.99
N GLU A 209 0.59 31.58 5.91
CA GLU A 209 0.03 31.66 7.24
C GLU A 209 -1.14 32.65 7.25
N GLU A 210 -2.22 32.30 7.94
CA GLU A 210 -3.40 33.15 8.05
C GLU A 210 -3.12 34.35 8.96
N ILE A 211 -3.34 35.57 8.44
CA ILE A 211 -3.27 36.79 9.22
C ILE A 211 -4.64 37.08 9.82
N ARG A 212 -4.72 37.03 11.14
CA ARG A 212 -5.95 37.28 11.87
C ARG A 212 -6.17 38.76 12.05
N PHE A 213 -7.23 39.29 11.47
CA PHE A 213 -7.71 40.63 11.62
C PHE A 213 -8.93 40.69 12.56
N THR A 214 -9.11 41.80 13.25
CA THR A 214 -10.40 42.12 13.87
C THR A 214 -11.46 42.36 12.80
N PRO A 215 -12.76 42.21 13.08
CA PRO A 215 -13.81 42.39 12.07
C PRO A 215 -13.72 43.68 11.28
N MET A 216 -13.42 44.80 11.97
CA MET A 216 -13.27 46.11 11.32
C MET A 216 -11.99 46.23 10.46
N GLN A 217 -10.88 45.62 10.92
CA GLN A 217 -9.65 45.53 10.13
C GLN A 217 -9.82 44.70 8.87
N HIS A 218 -10.52 43.58 9.03
CA HIS A 218 -10.80 42.66 7.92
C HIS A 218 -11.64 43.37 6.84
N GLU A 219 -12.71 44.05 7.25
CA GLU A 219 -13.54 44.79 6.29
C GLU A 219 -12.79 45.89 5.59
N LEU A 220 -11.98 46.66 6.33
CA LEU A 220 -11.13 47.70 5.74
C LEU A 220 -10.12 47.12 4.73
N MET A 221 -9.48 45.99 5.04
CA MET A 221 -8.59 45.32 4.11
C MET A 221 -9.32 44.84 2.87
N ARG A 222 -10.52 44.28 3.03
CA ARG A 222 -11.36 43.86 1.91
C ARG A 222 -11.74 45.03 0.99
N MET A 223 -12.01 46.20 1.56
CA MET A 223 -12.27 47.41 0.79
C MET A 223 -11.03 47.83 -0.01
N PHE A 224 -9.83 47.84 0.61
CA PHE A 224 -8.59 48.15 -0.11
C PHE A 224 -8.32 47.20 -1.28
N PHE A 225 -8.57 45.91 -1.09
CA PHE A 225 -8.37 44.90 -2.12
C PHE A 225 -9.35 45.04 -3.29
N ARG A 226 -10.54 45.61 -3.06
CA ARG A 226 -11.56 45.88 -4.11
C ARG A 226 -11.39 47.21 -4.80
N ALA A 227 -10.71 48.16 -4.15
CA ALA A 227 -10.53 49.53 -4.69
C ALA A 227 -9.49 49.54 -5.82
N ASP A 228 -9.79 50.34 -6.85
CA ASP A 228 -8.84 50.57 -7.94
C ASP A 228 -7.57 51.26 -7.44
N GLY A 229 -6.43 50.67 -7.82
CA GLY A 229 -5.13 51.11 -7.33
C GLY A 229 -4.93 51.05 -5.83
N HIS A 230 -5.78 50.26 -5.13
CA HIS A 230 -5.74 50.03 -3.69
C HIS A 230 -5.75 51.30 -2.85
N LYS A 231 -6.48 52.28 -3.32
CA LYS A 231 -6.64 53.61 -2.74
C LYS A 231 -8.07 53.84 -2.34
N LEU A 232 -8.29 54.36 -1.12
CA LEU A 232 -9.59 54.72 -0.56
C LEU A 232 -9.53 56.12 0.04
N SER A 233 -10.56 56.91 -0.19
CA SER A 233 -10.72 58.19 0.50
C SER A 233 -11.17 57.99 1.95
N LYS A 234 -10.90 58.95 2.81
CA LYS A 234 -11.39 58.92 4.21
C LYS A 234 -12.90 58.85 4.29
N ASP A 235 -13.58 59.61 3.43
CA ASP A 235 -15.03 59.70 3.42
C ASP A 235 -15.66 58.36 3.01
N GLU A 236 -15.12 57.67 2.02
CA GLU A 236 -15.51 56.33 1.62
C GLU A 236 -15.34 55.31 2.76
N ILE A 237 -14.21 55.35 3.46
CA ILE A 237 -13.96 54.44 4.58
C ILE A 237 -14.90 54.72 5.74
N CYS A 238 -15.06 56.00 6.11
CA CYS A 238 -15.90 56.41 7.23
C CYS A 238 -17.36 56.10 6.97
N SER A 239 -17.88 56.34 5.78
CA SER A 239 -19.26 56.05 5.41
C SER A 239 -19.55 54.56 5.34
N ALA A 240 -18.58 53.75 4.93
CA ALA A 240 -18.76 52.28 4.84
C ALA A 240 -18.64 51.61 6.21
N LEU A 241 -17.69 52.02 7.05
CA LEU A 241 -17.44 51.33 8.33
C LEU A 241 -18.25 51.88 9.49
N TRP A 242 -18.68 53.16 9.42
CA TRP A 242 -19.46 53.82 10.47
C TRP A 242 -20.62 54.61 9.89
N PRO A 243 -21.60 53.95 9.23
CA PRO A 243 -22.76 54.65 8.70
C PRO A 243 -23.53 55.34 9.83
N GLY A 244 -23.71 56.64 9.71
CA GLY A 244 -24.44 57.45 10.68
C GLY A 244 -23.59 58.15 11.74
N LYS A 245 -22.29 58.01 11.75
CA LYS A 245 -21.37 58.82 12.60
C LYS A 245 -20.88 60.03 11.83
N PRO A 246 -21.23 61.26 12.23
CA PRO A 246 -20.93 62.50 11.46
C PRO A 246 -19.41 62.79 11.34
N ASP A 247 -18.60 62.36 12.31
CA ASP A 247 -17.12 62.43 12.24
C ASP A 247 -16.52 61.16 12.86
N ALA A 248 -15.95 60.30 12.01
CA ALA A 248 -15.25 59.08 12.41
C ALA A 248 -13.71 59.18 12.21
N SER A 249 -13.19 60.39 11.95
CA SER A 249 -11.77 60.60 11.56
C SER A 249 -10.80 60.07 12.61
N GLU A 250 -11.02 60.30 13.90
CA GLU A 250 -10.15 59.79 14.97
C GLU A 250 -10.25 58.27 15.12
N THR A 251 -11.46 57.73 14.95
CA THR A 251 -11.68 56.30 15.00
C THR A 251 -10.97 55.59 13.83
N LEU A 252 -11.04 56.15 12.63
CA LEU A 252 -10.33 55.72 11.47
C LEU A 252 -8.82 55.75 11.67
N TYR A 253 -8.30 56.88 12.20
CA TYR A 253 -6.86 57.00 12.48
C TYR A 253 -6.37 55.91 13.43
N THR A 254 -7.11 55.59 14.46
CA THR A 254 -6.80 54.54 15.41
C THR A 254 -6.88 53.15 14.77
N LEU A 255 -7.87 52.91 13.91
CA LEU A 255 -8.01 51.63 13.16
C LEU A 255 -6.81 51.44 12.19
N ILE A 256 -6.44 52.48 11.42
CA ILE A 256 -5.30 52.41 10.52
C ILE A 256 -3.99 52.18 11.29
N ARG A 257 -3.79 52.85 12.41
CA ARG A 257 -2.60 52.67 13.25
C ARG A 257 -2.48 51.21 13.74
N ARG A 258 -3.56 50.64 14.21
CA ARG A 258 -3.60 49.21 14.64
C ARG A 258 -3.41 48.26 13.48
N LEU A 259 -3.98 48.56 12.32
CA LEU A 259 -3.86 47.75 11.12
C LEU A 259 -2.42 47.70 10.61
N LYS A 260 -1.70 48.86 10.62
CA LYS A 260 -0.28 48.94 10.29
C LYS A 260 0.56 47.99 11.16
N GLN A 261 0.32 47.95 12.46
CA GLN A 261 1.04 47.09 13.39
C GLN A 261 0.86 45.58 13.09
N VAL A 262 -0.24 45.22 12.45
CA VAL A 262 -0.50 43.81 12.06
C VAL A 262 0.06 43.50 10.68
N ILE A 263 -0.05 44.44 9.71
CA ILE A 263 0.30 44.16 8.30
C ILE A 263 1.80 44.34 8.05
N GLU A 264 2.38 45.48 8.47
CA GLU A 264 3.74 45.84 8.11
C GLU A 264 4.81 44.82 8.56
N PRO A 265 4.69 44.16 9.77
CA PRO A 265 5.65 43.15 10.19
C PRO A 265 5.47 41.80 9.47
N ASN A 266 4.25 41.49 9.02
CA ASN A 266 3.89 40.20 8.48
C ASN A 266 3.84 40.12 6.95
N THR A 267 3.96 41.26 6.28
CA THR A 267 3.87 41.42 4.82
C THR A 267 4.78 42.53 4.32
N GLY A 268 5.07 42.52 3.02
CA GLY A 268 5.75 43.63 2.36
C GLY A 268 4.81 44.78 1.95
N ILE A 269 3.76 45.06 2.76
CA ILE A 269 2.79 46.13 2.46
C ILE A 269 2.95 47.26 3.46
N ARG A 270 2.90 48.49 2.96
CA ARG A 270 2.77 49.71 3.79
C ARG A 270 1.46 50.41 3.49
N ILE A 271 0.87 51.02 4.53
CA ILE A 271 -0.29 51.90 4.37
C ILE A 271 0.20 53.36 4.38
N GLU A 272 0.10 54.04 3.27
CA GLU A 272 0.49 55.43 3.13
C GLU A 272 -0.74 56.35 3.17
N SER A 273 -0.55 57.53 3.78
CA SER A 273 -1.58 58.56 3.77
C SER A 273 -1.26 59.60 2.69
N GLU A 274 -2.17 59.79 1.75
CA GLU A 274 -2.06 60.83 0.72
C GLU A 274 -2.72 62.13 1.16
N ARG A 275 -1.89 63.10 1.45
CA ARG A 275 -2.30 64.50 1.84
C ARG A 275 -3.41 64.55 2.92
N GLY A 276 -3.47 63.52 3.78
CA GLY A 276 -4.49 63.43 4.83
C GLY A 276 -5.92 63.19 4.37
N ARG A 277 -6.16 62.97 3.07
CA ARG A 277 -7.51 62.78 2.49
C ARG A 277 -7.80 61.32 2.03
N ALA A 278 -6.75 60.57 1.77
CA ALA A 278 -6.88 59.18 1.33
C ALA A 278 -5.80 58.28 1.92
N TYR A 279 -6.03 56.98 1.91
CA TYR A 279 -5.07 55.96 2.26
C TYR A 279 -4.86 55.03 1.06
N ARG A 280 -3.61 54.57 0.89
CA ARG A 280 -3.22 53.65 -0.18
C ARG A 280 -2.38 52.51 0.37
N LEU A 281 -2.58 51.28 -0.14
CA LEU A 281 -1.65 50.20 0.08
C LEU A 281 -0.53 50.25 -0.96
N THR A 282 0.71 50.27 -0.51
CA THR A 282 1.92 50.21 -1.37
C THR A 282 2.72 48.98 -1.02
N ALA A 283 3.26 48.30 -2.04
CA ALA A 283 4.17 47.18 -1.83
C ALA A 283 5.59 47.74 -1.58
N ASP A 284 6.25 47.35 -0.50
CA ASP A 284 7.62 47.69 -0.20
C ASP A 284 8.56 46.80 -1.01
N VAL A 285 9.11 47.30 -2.08
CA VAL A 285 10.01 46.59 -3.00
C VAL A 285 11.34 46.20 -2.34
N SER A 286 11.68 46.81 -1.21
CA SER A 286 12.98 46.61 -0.54
C SER A 286 13.12 45.25 0.16
N GLN A 287 12.05 44.54 0.46
CA GLN A 287 12.11 43.21 1.08
C GLN A 287 12.05 42.03 0.09
N MET A 288 11.77 42.26 -1.20
CA MET A 288 11.74 41.22 -2.20
C MET A 288 13.13 40.79 -2.73
N SER A 289 14.19 41.53 -2.44
CA SER A 289 15.56 41.25 -2.90
C SER A 289 16.37 40.32 -1.97
N GLY A 290 15.85 39.98 -0.79
CA GLY A 290 16.58 39.19 0.21
C GLY A 290 16.42 37.69 0.16
N SER A 291 15.52 37.13 -0.67
CA SER A 291 15.20 35.70 -0.66
C SER A 291 15.71 34.91 -1.89
N CYS A 292 16.62 35.47 -2.68
CA CYS A 292 17.27 34.79 -3.81
C CYS A 292 18.74 34.39 -3.58
N GLN A 293 19.22 34.44 -2.32
CA GLN A 293 20.56 33.93 -1.99
C GLN A 293 20.51 33.12 -0.70
N GLN A 294 20.09 31.87 -0.83
CA GLN A 294 20.61 30.71 -0.06
C GLN A 294 20.19 29.43 -0.72
#